data_2f6e2ce6ff1bbd21492c0fb3696c2a1e
#
_entry.id   2f6e2ce6ff1bbd21492c0fb3696c2a1e
#
_cell.length_a   1.000
_cell.length_b   1.000
_cell.length_c   1.000
_cell.angle_alpha   90.00
_cell.angle_beta   90.00
_cell.angle_gamma   90.00
#
_symmetry.space_group_name_H-M   'P 1'
#
loop_
_entity.id
_entity.type
_entity.pdbx_description
1 polymer ?
#
loop_
_entity_poly.entity_id
_entity_poly.type
_entity_poly.pdbx_seq_one_letter_code
_entity_poly.pdbx_strand_id
1 'polypeptide(L)'
;MTSKRKIKKQNLTIKDLITVGIFSAIIFVCISLSGGPFAMFPALTFYFPVGASLLAGPVYLLLIAKVPKTGPIFIAGLLMAIFCYATGMHIGMTIGYLAGSALADLLAWTARYKSIRINILSYIVFCLGGTGSYIAYFLNPKAWVRRMLEKGTPEEYLDTMTSAVNHRVFLTMLAGTVFIALLSGFVGSKLLKKHFEKAGITA
;
A
#
# COMPACT_ATOMS: atom_id res chain seq x y z
N MET A 1 13.73 15.59 38.25
CA MET A 1 12.50 14.76 38.24
C MET A 1 11.85 14.84 36.87
N THR A 2 12.13 13.89 35.98
CA THR A 2 11.57 13.85 34.63
C THR A 2 10.23 13.13 34.67
N SER A 3 9.14 13.91 34.60
CA SER A 3 7.78 13.40 34.49
C SER A 3 7.64 12.56 33.21
N LYS A 4 7.64 11.23 33.33
CA LYS A 4 7.23 10.30 32.26
C LYS A 4 5.74 10.53 31.98
N ARG A 5 5.40 11.41 31.02
CA ARG A 5 4.03 11.52 30.51
C ARG A 5 3.60 10.14 29.98
N LYS A 6 2.76 9.44 30.74
CA LYS A 6 2.09 8.21 30.30
C LYS A 6 1.38 8.49 28.98
N ILE A 7 1.80 7.79 27.93
CA ILE A 7 1.14 7.82 26.62
C ILE A 7 -0.26 7.22 26.82
N LYS A 8 -1.27 8.07 26.82
CA LYS A 8 -2.67 7.62 26.87
C LYS A 8 -2.96 6.92 25.55
N LYS A 9 -3.09 5.60 25.57
CA LYS A 9 -3.46 4.76 24.42
C LYS A 9 -4.87 5.22 24.00
N GLN A 10 -4.98 5.98 22.92
CA GLN A 10 -6.29 6.40 22.40
C GLN A 10 -6.85 5.21 21.60
N ASN A 11 -7.88 4.58 22.14
CA ASN A 11 -8.58 3.49 21.44
C ASN A 11 -9.32 4.05 20.21
N LEU A 12 -9.42 3.22 19.16
CA LEU A 12 -10.25 3.53 18.01
C LEU A 12 -11.72 3.55 18.39
N THR A 13 -12.43 4.58 17.97
CA THR A 13 -13.89 4.69 18.13
C THR A 13 -14.61 4.08 16.92
N ILE A 14 -15.91 3.84 17.02
CA ILE A 14 -16.74 3.39 15.89
C ILE A 14 -16.66 4.39 14.72
N LYS A 15 -16.65 5.70 15.02
CA LYS A 15 -16.48 6.74 13.98
C LYS A 15 -15.12 6.62 13.27
N ASP A 16 -14.06 6.33 14.02
CA ASP A 16 -12.74 6.09 13.42
C ASP A 16 -12.77 4.89 12.49
N LEU A 17 -13.39 3.77 12.90
CA LEU A 17 -13.48 2.55 12.09
C LEU A 17 -14.29 2.77 10.80
N ILE A 18 -15.38 3.51 10.86
CA ILE A 18 -16.15 3.90 9.69
C ILE A 18 -15.29 4.75 8.74
N THR A 19 -14.57 5.73 9.29
CA THR A 19 -13.64 6.56 8.51
C THR A 19 -12.56 5.71 7.84
N VAL A 20 -11.93 4.80 8.59
CA VAL A 20 -10.91 3.88 8.05
C VAL A 20 -11.49 3.03 6.93
N GLY A 21 -12.68 2.46 7.09
CA GLY A 21 -13.35 1.66 6.06
C GLY A 21 -13.58 2.44 4.76
N ILE A 22 -14.11 3.67 4.87
CA ILE A 22 -14.34 4.55 3.71
C ILE A 22 -13.02 4.87 2.99
N PHE A 23 -12.00 5.30 3.74
CA PHE A 23 -10.70 5.64 3.16
C PHE A 23 -10.00 4.42 2.57
N SER A 24 -10.14 3.23 3.18
CA SER A 24 -9.60 1.99 2.62
C SER A 24 -10.24 1.65 1.28
N ALA A 25 -11.55 1.82 1.15
CA ALA A 25 -12.25 1.63 -0.12
C ALA A 25 -11.76 2.62 -1.20
N ILE A 26 -11.56 3.90 -0.83
CA ILE A 26 -11.02 4.91 -1.77
C ILE A 26 -9.58 4.57 -2.16
N ILE A 27 -8.72 4.16 -1.21
CA ILE A 27 -7.35 3.71 -1.48
C ILE A 27 -7.38 2.53 -2.46
N PHE A 28 -8.27 1.56 -2.25
CA PHE A 28 -8.44 0.42 -3.14
C PHE A 28 -8.81 0.85 -4.56
N VAL A 29 -9.77 1.76 -4.71
CA VAL A 29 -10.17 2.31 -6.02
C VAL A 29 -8.99 3.04 -6.68
N CYS A 30 -8.23 3.85 -5.94
CA CYS A 30 -7.04 4.52 -6.45
C CYS A 30 -5.98 3.54 -6.94
N ILE A 31 -5.69 2.47 -6.16
CA ILE A 31 -4.77 1.39 -6.52
C ILE A 31 -5.23 0.68 -7.79
N SER A 32 -6.53 0.35 -7.88
CA SER A 32 -7.11 -0.36 -9.03
C SER A 32 -7.08 0.50 -10.30
N LEU A 33 -7.41 1.78 -10.19
CA LEU A 33 -7.42 2.71 -11.34
C LEU A 33 -6.01 2.98 -11.88
N SER A 34 -5.02 3.14 -11.01
CA SER A 34 -3.66 3.48 -11.43
C SER A 34 -2.77 2.26 -11.70
N GLY A 35 -3.00 1.14 -11.00
CA GLY A 35 -2.27 -0.11 -11.21
C GLY A 35 -2.92 -1.03 -12.24
N GLY A 36 -4.26 -1.05 -12.30
CA GLY A 36 -5.03 -1.94 -13.18
C GLY A 36 -4.57 -1.98 -14.64
N PRO A 37 -4.30 -0.84 -15.30
CA PRO A 37 -3.79 -0.82 -16.67
C PRO A 37 -2.52 -1.65 -16.86
N PHE A 38 -1.64 -1.72 -15.86
CA PHE A 38 -0.42 -2.54 -15.93
C PHE A 38 -0.74 -4.05 -15.86
N ALA A 39 -1.79 -4.44 -15.13
CA ALA A 39 -2.20 -5.84 -15.05
C ALA A 39 -2.96 -6.33 -16.29
N MET A 40 -3.48 -5.42 -17.12
CA MET A 40 -4.16 -5.78 -18.38
C MET A 40 -3.17 -6.28 -19.44
N PHE A 41 -1.91 -5.87 -19.36
CA PHE A 41 -0.87 -6.26 -20.28
C PHE A 41 0.12 -7.21 -19.59
N PRO A 42 0.20 -8.51 -19.98
CA PRO A 42 1.04 -9.49 -19.29
C PRO A 42 2.49 -9.03 -19.11
N ALA A 43 3.10 -8.46 -20.14
CA ALA A 43 4.47 -7.96 -20.10
C ALA A 43 4.70 -6.81 -19.11
N LEU A 44 3.65 -6.09 -18.72
CA LEU A 44 3.72 -4.95 -17.79
C LEU A 44 3.25 -5.30 -16.37
N THR A 45 2.75 -6.50 -16.15
CA THR A 45 2.15 -6.91 -14.86
C THR A 45 3.09 -6.71 -13.68
N PHE A 46 4.40 -6.92 -13.88
CA PHE A 46 5.40 -6.68 -12.82
C PHE A 46 5.52 -5.20 -12.42
N TYR A 47 5.05 -4.28 -13.23
CA TYR A 47 5.01 -2.84 -12.91
C TYR A 47 3.68 -2.39 -12.27
N PHE A 48 2.76 -3.32 -12.01
CA PHE A 48 1.52 -3.00 -11.27
C PHE A 48 1.78 -2.23 -9.96
N PRO A 49 2.75 -2.61 -9.08
CA PRO A 49 2.99 -1.86 -7.85
C PRO A 49 3.44 -0.43 -8.08
N VAL A 50 4.15 -0.18 -9.17
CA VAL A 50 4.58 1.18 -9.58
C VAL A 50 3.34 2.04 -9.89
N GLY A 51 2.45 1.54 -10.76
CA GLY A 51 1.19 2.21 -11.06
C GLY A 51 0.30 2.38 -9.82
N ALA A 52 0.13 1.32 -9.05
CA ALA A 52 -0.70 1.28 -7.84
C ALA A 52 -0.33 2.35 -6.80
N SER A 53 0.95 2.73 -6.73
CA SER A 53 1.43 3.74 -5.78
C SER A 53 1.17 5.19 -6.22
N LEU A 54 0.60 5.42 -7.42
CA LEU A 54 0.49 6.78 -7.99
C LEU A 54 -0.64 7.61 -7.35
N LEU A 55 -1.84 7.08 -7.28
CA LEU A 55 -3.02 7.87 -6.88
C LEU A 55 -3.36 7.77 -5.38
N ALA A 56 -2.92 6.72 -4.70
CA ALA A 56 -3.36 6.45 -3.33
C ALA A 56 -2.69 7.34 -2.26
N GLY A 57 -1.55 8.00 -2.55
CA GLY A 57 -0.79 8.79 -1.58
C GLY A 57 -1.57 9.92 -0.91
N PRO A 58 -2.27 10.78 -1.65
CA PRO A 58 -3.11 11.83 -1.04
C PRO A 58 -4.17 11.29 -0.10
N VAL A 59 -4.83 10.20 -0.48
CA VAL A 59 -5.89 9.55 0.30
C VAL A 59 -5.32 8.90 1.56
N TYR A 60 -4.17 8.22 1.44
CA TYR A 60 -3.45 7.63 2.55
C TYR A 60 -3.02 8.67 3.59
N LEU A 61 -2.45 9.79 3.16
CA LEU A 61 -2.05 10.86 4.06
C LEU A 61 -3.25 11.54 4.72
N LEU A 62 -4.37 11.64 4.01
CA LEU A 62 -5.62 12.19 4.56
C LEU A 62 -6.22 11.24 5.60
N LEU A 63 -6.15 9.91 5.40
CA LEU A 63 -6.54 8.93 6.41
C LEU A 63 -5.76 9.15 7.72
N ILE A 64 -4.44 9.28 7.63
CA ILE A 64 -3.58 9.54 8.80
C ILE A 64 -3.97 10.86 9.49
N ALA A 65 -4.20 11.91 8.71
CA ALA A 65 -4.57 13.22 9.26
C ALA A 65 -5.95 13.20 9.95
N LYS A 66 -6.90 12.42 9.44
CA LYS A 66 -8.24 12.27 10.00
C LYS A 66 -8.27 11.38 11.24
N VAL A 67 -7.47 10.31 11.25
CA VAL A 67 -7.40 9.34 12.35
C VAL A 67 -5.95 9.15 12.79
N PRO A 68 -5.33 10.12 13.48
CA PRO A 68 -3.94 10.07 13.91
C PRO A 68 -3.75 9.16 15.13
N LYS A 69 -4.14 7.89 15.00
CA LYS A 69 -4.12 6.86 16.04
C LYS A 69 -3.44 5.61 15.52
N THR A 70 -3.03 4.71 16.41
CA THR A 70 -2.48 3.41 16.05
C THR A 70 -3.59 2.50 15.52
N GLY A 71 -3.35 1.84 14.39
CA GLY A 71 -4.23 0.83 13.81
C GLY A 71 -4.85 1.19 12.45
N PRO A 72 -5.19 2.45 12.12
CA PRO A 72 -5.84 2.79 10.85
C PRO A 72 -5.10 2.31 9.61
N ILE A 73 -3.79 2.44 9.56
CA ILE A 73 -2.96 2.00 8.44
C ILE A 73 -2.95 0.47 8.35
N PHE A 74 -2.79 -0.19 9.49
CA PHE A 74 -2.84 -1.64 9.57
C PHE A 74 -4.20 -2.18 9.13
N ILE A 75 -5.32 -1.59 9.58
CA ILE A 75 -6.67 -1.98 9.18
C ILE A 75 -6.86 -1.80 7.67
N ALA A 76 -6.39 -0.69 7.09
CA ALA A 76 -6.44 -0.49 5.65
C ALA A 76 -5.67 -1.60 4.90
N GLY A 77 -4.47 -1.95 5.33
CA GLY A 77 -3.69 -3.04 4.75
C GLY A 77 -4.32 -4.43 4.97
N LEU A 78 -4.95 -4.65 6.13
CA LEU A 78 -5.72 -5.88 6.42
C LEU A 78 -6.89 -6.04 5.44
N LEU A 79 -7.64 -4.97 5.18
CA LEU A 79 -8.73 -5.00 4.19
C LEU A 79 -8.20 -5.29 2.78
N MET A 80 -7.03 -4.72 2.40
CA MET A 80 -6.35 -5.06 1.14
C MET A 80 -5.94 -6.53 1.10
N ALA A 81 -5.37 -7.05 2.19
CA ALA A 81 -4.96 -8.45 2.30
C ALA A 81 -6.14 -9.42 2.16
N ILE A 82 -7.27 -9.11 2.83
CA ILE A 82 -8.51 -9.89 2.72
C ILE A 82 -9.02 -9.89 1.28
N PHE A 83 -9.04 -8.72 0.63
CA PHE A 83 -9.46 -8.60 -0.77
C PHE A 83 -8.55 -9.42 -1.70
N CYS A 84 -7.23 -9.31 -1.56
CA CYS A 84 -6.28 -10.07 -2.36
C CYS A 84 -6.46 -11.59 -2.18
N TYR A 85 -6.70 -12.03 -0.94
CA TYR A 85 -6.97 -13.43 -0.64
C TYR A 85 -8.29 -13.91 -1.27
N ALA A 86 -9.37 -13.14 -1.10
CA ALA A 86 -10.70 -13.47 -1.60
C ALA A 86 -10.77 -13.49 -3.14
N THR A 87 -10.00 -12.63 -3.82
CA THR A 87 -9.92 -12.58 -5.28
C THR A 87 -8.94 -13.60 -5.88
N GLY A 88 -8.36 -14.47 -5.04
CA GLY A 88 -7.48 -15.52 -5.53
C GLY A 88 -6.06 -15.06 -5.91
N MET A 89 -5.64 -13.84 -5.55
CA MET A 89 -4.26 -13.41 -5.77
C MET A 89 -3.26 -14.29 -5.03
N HIS A 90 -2.00 -14.29 -5.47
CA HIS A 90 -0.96 -15.08 -4.81
C HIS A 90 -0.84 -14.68 -3.33
N ILE A 91 -0.70 -15.69 -2.45
CA ILE A 91 -0.64 -15.50 -0.98
C ILE A 91 0.47 -14.51 -0.57
N GLY A 92 1.54 -14.39 -1.35
CA GLY A 92 2.60 -13.40 -1.15
C GLY A 92 2.07 -11.95 -1.14
N MET A 93 1.02 -11.65 -1.90
CA MET A 93 0.37 -10.32 -1.88
C MET A 93 -0.32 -10.07 -0.53
N THR A 94 -1.08 -11.06 -0.05
CA THR A 94 -1.76 -11.02 1.25
C THR A 94 -0.76 -10.79 2.39
N ILE A 95 0.31 -11.60 2.43
CA ILE A 95 1.37 -11.47 3.45
C ILE A 95 2.07 -10.12 3.32
N GLY A 96 2.35 -9.68 2.09
CA GLY A 96 2.98 -8.40 1.82
C GLY A 96 2.18 -7.21 2.34
N TYR A 97 0.86 -7.16 2.08
CA TYR A 97 0.01 -6.09 2.62
C TYR A 97 -0.09 -6.15 4.15
N LEU A 98 -0.20 -7.33 4.77
CA LEU A 98 -0.21 -7.45 6.23
C LEU A 98 1.09 -6.95 6.85
N ALA A 99 2.23 -7.43 6.38
CA ALA A 99 3.53 -7.04 6.90
C ALA A 99 3.85 -5.56 6.59
N GLY A 100 3.63 -5.13 5.35
CA GLY A 100 3.87 -3.76 4.91
C GLY A 100 3.03 -2.74 5.68
N SER A 101 1.74 -3.01 5.88
CA SER A 101 0.86 -2.11 6.63
C SER A 101 1.17 -2.08 8.13
N ALA A 102 1.56 -3.20 8.72
CA ALA A 102 1.98 -3.25 10.13
C ALA A 102 3.25 -2.41 10.34
N LEU A 103 4.25 -2.57 9.47
CA LEU A 103 5.48 -1.77 9.50
C LEU A 103 5.22 -0.29 9.22
N ALA A 104 4.33 0.02 8.27
CA ALA A 104 3.93 1.38 7.94
C ALA A 104 3.23 2.08 9.11
N ASP A 105 2.32 1.38 9.79
CA ASP A 105 1.62 1.91 10.97
C ASP A 105 2.57 2.14 12.14
N LEU A 106 3.48 1.18 12.39
CA LEU A 106 4.53 1.31 13.38
C LEU A 106 5.45 2.51 13.09
N LEU A 107 5.83 2.70 11.82
CA LEU A 107 6.66 3.82 11.40
C LEU A 107 5.96 5.17 11.62
N ALA A 108 4.69 5.31 11.20
CA ALA A 108 3.91 6.52 11.45
C ALA A 108 3.73 6.81 12.94
N TRP A 109 3.57 5.76 13.76
CA TRP A 109 3.46 5.86 15.22
C TRP A 109 4.72 6.45 15.86
N THR A 110 5.94 6.18 15.37
CA THR A 110 7.19 6.75 15.92
C THR A 110 7.17 8.27 15.97
N ALA A 111 6.51 8.91 14.98
CA ALA A 111 6.30 10.35 14.92
C ALA A 111 4.91 10.77 15.41
N ARG A 112 4.17 9.88 16.09
CA ARG A 112 2.80 10.11 16.57
C ARG A 112 1.86 10.60 15.46
N TYR A 113 2.06 10.13 14.22
CA TYR A 113 1.27 10.50 13.03
C TYR A 113 1.35 11.98 12.63
N LYS A 114 2.22 12.78 13.27
CA LYS A 114 2.30 14.25 13.07
C LYS A 114 3.34 14.68 12.05
N SER A 115 4.36 13.87 11.81
CA SER A 115 5.43 14.20 10.86
C SER A 115 5.05 13.80 9.45
N ILE A 116 4.84 14.79 8.58
CA ILE A 116 4.51 14.54 7.18
C ILE A 116 5.59 13.71 6.46
N ARG A 117 6.86 13.91 6.80
CA ARG A 117 7.99 13.15 6.21
C ARG A 117 7.92 11.67 6.59
N ILE A 118 7.66 11.38 7.86
CA ILE A 118 7.52 10.01 8.35
C ILE A 118 6.24 9.36 7.78
N ASN A 119 5.16 10.12 7.63
CA ASN A 119 3.92 9.62 7.03
C ASN A 119 4.10 9.29 5.53
N ILE A 120 4.92 10.07 4.80
CA ILE A 120 5.30 9.74 3.41
C ILE A 120 6.15 8.46 3.38
N LEU A 121 7.12 8.32 4.29
CA LEU A 121 7.92 7.11 4.39
C LEU A 121 7.06 5.89 4.74
N SER A 122 6.10 6.06 5.65
CA SER A 122 5.08 5.06 5.97
C SER A 122 4.28 4.64 4.73
N TYR A 123 3.89 5.60 3.88
CA TYR A 123 3.22 5.31 2.62
C TYR A 123 4.08 4.49 1.66
N ILE A 124 5.37 4.80 1.54
CA ILE A 124 6.31 4.02 0.73
C ILE A 124 6.36 2.57 1.22
N VAL A 125 6.48 2.36 2.54
CA VAL A 125 6.49 1.02 3.14
C VAL A 125 5.17 0.28 2.88
N PHE A 126 4.04 0.96 2.97
CA PHE A 126 2.73 0.40 2.62
C PHE A 126 2.67 -0.05 1.15
N CYS A 127 3.15 0.77 0.22
CA CYS A 127 3.21 0.43 -1.21
C CYS A 127 4.14 -0.76 -1.50
N LEU A 128 5.29 -0.84 -0.81
CA LEU A 128 6.19 -1.98 -0.91
C LEU A 128 5.52 -3.28 -0.41
N GLY A 129 4.58 -3.21 0.54
CA GLY A 129 3.75 -4.36 0.91
C GLY A 129 3.01 -4.96 -0.30
N GLY A 130 2.54 -4.14 -1.23
CA GLY A 130 1.91 -4.57 -2.47
C GLY A 130 2.82 -5.29 -3.46
N THR A 131 4.13 -5.37 -3.23
CA THR A 131 5.07 -6.12 -4.08
C THR A 131 5.22 -7.59 -3.68
N GLY A 132 4.56 -8.04 -2.61
CA GLY A 132 4.79 -9.35 -2.00
C GLY A 132 4.61 -10.55 -2.93
N SER A 133 3.64 -10.52 -3.86
CA SER A 133 3.47 -11.59 -4.87
C SER A 133 4.65 -11.64 -5.85
N TYR A 134 5.13 -10.50 -6.27
CA TYR A 134 6.26 -10.40 -7.21
C TYR A 134 7.57 -10.84 -6.56
N ILE A 135 7.79 -10.46 -5.30
CA ILE A 135 8.93 -10.98 -4.52
C ILE A 135 8.85 -12.51 -4.43
N ALA A 136 7.67 -13.09 -4.16
CA ALA A 136 7.49 -14.54 -4.11
C ALA A 136 7.82 -15.22 -5.44
N TYR A 137 7.53 -14.58 -6.58
CA TYR A 137 7.95 -15.07 -7.90
C TYR A 137 9.47 -15.15 -8.00
N PHE A 138 10.20 -14.10 -7.63
CA PHE A 138 11.67 -14.10 -7.71
C PHE A 138 12.34 -15.07 -6.75
N LEU A 139 11.68 -15.40 -5.63
CA LEU A 139 12.17 -16.42 -4.69
C LEU A 139 11.99 -17.84 -5.23
N ASN A 140 10.86 -18.14 -5.86
CA ASN A 140 10.57 -19.45 -6.45
C ASN A 140 9.61 -19.34 -7.65
N PRO A 141 10.13 -19.07 -8.86
CA PRO A 141 9.31 -18.88 -10.05
C PRO A 141 8.41 -20.09 -10.36
N LYS A 142 8.97 -21.30 -10.27
CA LYS A 142 8.22 -22.53 -10.60
C LYS A 142 7.02 -22.76 -9.67
N ALA A 143 7.21 -22.58 -8.37
CA ALA A 143 6.13 -22.74 -7.40
C ALA A 143 5.08 -21.64 -7.56
N TRP A 144 5.50 -20.41 -7.88
CA TRP A 144 4.60 -19.28 -8.12
C TRP A 144 3.73 -19.52 -9.35
N VAL A 145 4.34 -19.89 -10.50
CA VAL A 145 3.61 -20.17 -11.76
C VAL A 145 2.61 -21.31 -11.57
N ARG A 146 3.04 -22.43 -10.96
CA ARG A 146 2.14 -23.55 -10.67
C ARG A 146 0.92 -23.08 -9.87
N ARG A 147 1.12 -22.27 -8.85
CA ARG A 147 0.04 -21.78 -8.01
C ARG A 147 -0.90 -20.83 -8.73
N MET A 148 -0.41 -20.06 -9.68
CA MET A 148 -1.25 -19.18 -10.50
C MET A 148 -2.07 -19.98 -11.51
N LEU A 149 -1.51 -21.05 -12.10
CA LEU A 149 -2.24 -22.00 -12.93
C LEU A 149 -3.36 -22.70 -12.16
N GLU A 150 -3.07 -23.21 -10.97
CA GLU A 150 -4.08 -23.83 -10.07
C GLU A 150 -5.24 -22.87 -9.71
N LYS A 151 -5.00 -21.56 -9.78
CA LYS A 151 -6.02 -20.52 -9.56
C LYS A 151 -6.75 -20.09 -10.83
N GLY A 152 -6.44 -20.69 -11.98
CA GLY A 152 -7.10 -20.45 -13.24
C GLY A 152 -6.54 -19.30 -14.06
N THR A 153 -5.32 -18.82 -13.76
CA THR A 153 -4.66 -17.84 -14.62
C THR A 153 -4.27 -18.53 -15.93
N PRO A 154 -4.60 -17.97 -17.11
CA PRO A 154 -4.27 -18.57 -18.42
C PRO A 154 -2.75 -18.75 -18.57
N GLU A 155 -2.36 -19.91 -19.12
CA GLU A 155 -0.96 -20.27 -19.35
C GLU A 155 -0.28 -19.27 -20.27
N GLU A 156 -0.91 -18.91 -21.39
CA GLU A 156 -0.40 -17.91 -22.35
C GLU A 156 -0.10 -16.56 -21.69
N TYR A 157 -0.96 -16.13 -20.73
CA TYR A 157 -0.73 -14.91 -19.96
C TYR A 157 0.53 -15.05 -19.10
N LEU A 158 0.69 -16.18 -18.41
CA LEU A 158 1.84 -16.43 -17.53
C LEU A 158 3.14 -16.53 -18.33
N ASP A 159 3.12 -17.19 -19.49
CA ASP A 159 4.28 -17.33 -20.37
C ASP A 159 4.75 -15.97 -20.87
N THR A 160 3.82 -15.14 -21.37
CA THR A 160 4.14 -13.78 -21.81
C THR A 160 4.67 -12.92 -20.65
N MET A 161 4.03 -13.01 -19.49
CA MET A 161 4.42 -12.27 -18.30
C MET A 161 5.82 -12.68 -17.84
N THR A 162 6.10 -13.98 -17.75
CA THR A 162 7.37 -14.49 -17.20
C THR A 162 8.54 -14.39 -18.19
N SER A 163 8.28 -14.45 -19.50
CA SER A 163 9.32 -14.26 -20.52
C SER A 163 9.90 -12.84 -20.50
N ALA A 164 9.12 -11.85 -20.11
CA ALA A 164 9.55 -10.46 -20.02
C ALA A 164 10.39 -10.17 -18.72
N VAL A 165 10.46 -11.13 -17.78
CA VAL A 165 11.01 -10.89 -16.44
C VAL A 165 12.49 -11.23 -16.33
N ASN A 166 13.23 -10.31 -15.75
CA ASN A 166 14.64 -10.48 -15.38
C ASN A 166 14.97 -9.66 -14.11
N HIS A 167 16.20 -9.78 -13.62
CA HIS A 167 16.66 -9.03 -12.44
C HIS A 167 16.52 -7.50 -12.57
N ARG A 168 16.63 -6.96 -13.78
CA ARG A 168 16.45 -5.52 -14.02
C ARG A 168 14.99 -5.11 -13.80
N VAL A 169 14.04 -5.92 -14.26
CA VAL A 169 12.61 -5.70 -14.04
C VAL A 169 12.29 -5.69 -12.54
N PHE A 170 12.88 -6.59 -11.75
CA PHE A 170 12.72 -6.60 -10.30
C PHE A 170 13.21 -5.31 -9.65
N LEU A 171 14.44 -4.89 -9.98
CA LEU A 171 15.02 -3.67 -9.42
C LEU A 171 14.26 -2.42 -9.84
N THR A 172 13.86 -2.32 -11.13
CA THR A 172 13.09 -1.18 -11.63
C THR A 172 11.68 -1.14 -11.06
N MET A 173 11.04 -2.28 -10.80
CA MET A 173 9.76 -2.37 -10.10
C MET A 173 9.88 -1.81 -8.67
N LEU A 174 10.87 -2.26 -7.90
CA LEU A 174 11.05 -1.78 -6.52
C LEU A 174 11.40 -0.30 -6.48
N ALA A 175 12.40 0.12 -7.26
CA ALA A 175 12.84 1.51 -7.34
C ALA A 175 11.70 2.42 -7.86
N GLY A 176 10.99 1.98 -8.88
CA GLY A 176 9.83 2.70 -9.43
C GLY A 176 8.71 2.85 -8.41
N THR A 177 8.39 1.78 -7.66
CA THR A 177 7.38 1.84 -6.59
C THR A 177 7.77 2.87 -5.53
N VAL A 178 9.02 2.85 -5.06
CA VAL A 178 9.52 3.83 -4.08
C VAL A 178 9.46 5.24 -4.64
N PHE A 179 9.92 5.45 -5.86
CA PHE A 179 9.95 6.77 -6.50
C PHE A 179 8.54 7.34 -6.72
N ILE A 180 7.63 6.55 -7.28
CA ILE A 180 6.24 7.00 -7.52
C ILE A 180 5.49 7.19 -6.20
N ALA A 181 5.68 6.32 -5.19
CA ALA A 181 5.10 6.51 -3.87
C ALA A 181 5.61 7.80 -3.20
N LEU A 182 6.89 8.11 -3.33
CA LEU A 182 7.47 9.37 -2.83
C LEU A 182 6.82 10.59 -3.50
N LEU A 183 6.71 10.58 -4.84
CA LEU A 183 6.06 11.66 -5.59
C LEU A 183 4.59 11.82 -5.19
N SER A 184 3.84 10.72 -5.14
CA SER A 184 2.43 10.70 -4.75
C SER A 184 2.23 11.22 -3.32
N GLY A 185 3.07 10.80 -2.38
CA GLY A 185 3.08 11.31 -1.01
C GLY A 185 3.41 12.80 -0.94
N PHE A 186 4.36 13.27 -1.74
CA PHE A 186 4.69 14.69 -1.80
C PHE A 186 3.54 15.54 -2.36
N VAL A 187 2.90 15.09 -3.44
CA VAL A 187 1.69 15.74 -3.98
C VAL A 187 0.58 15.74 -2.93
N GLY A 188 0.35 14.60 -2.28
CA GLY A 188 -0.62 14.47 -1.20
C GLY A 188 -0.37 15.44 -0.05
N SER A 189 0.89 15.64 0.34
CA SER A 189 1.26 16.58 1.40
C SER A 189 0.94 18.04 1.04
N LYS A 190 1.16 18.42 -0.23
CA LYS A 190 0.80 19.77 -0.72
C LYS A 190 -0.72 19.97 -0.76
N LEU A 191 -1.47 18.94 -1.20
CA LEU A 191 -2.93 18.98 -1.22
C LEU A 191 -3.52 19.10 0.20
N LEU A 192 -2.96 18.36 1.17
CA LEU A 192 -3.35 18.49 2.57
C LEU A 192 -3.23 19.94 3.07
N LYS A 193 -2.05 20.55 2.92
CA LYS A 193 -1.82 21.92 3.34
C LYS A 193 -2.75 22.92 2.66
N LYS A 194 -2.94 22.79 1.34
CA LYS A 194 -3.68 23.78 0.56
C LYS A 194 -5.20 23.74 0.84
N HIS A 195 -5.77 22.55 0.96
CA HIS A 195 -7.22 22.37 0.95
C HIS A 195 -7.81 21.93 2.28
N PHE A 196 -7.12 21.08 3.04
CA PHE A 196 -7.68 20.45 4.24
C PHE A 196 -7.36 21.19 5.52
N GLU A 197 -6.15 21.73 5.68
CA GLU A 197 -5.80 22.58 6.83
C GLU A 197 -6.60 23.90 6.79
N LYS A 198 -6.71 24.54 5.60
CA LYS A 198 -7.51 25.76 5.43
C LYS A 198 -9.01 25.55 5.65
N ALA A 199 -9.52 24.35 5.40
CA ALA A 199 -10.92 24.02 5.62
C ALA A 199 -11.22 23.52 7.03
N GLY A 200 -10.23 23.48 7.94
CA GLY A 200 -10.38 22.97 9.31
C GLY A 200 -10.70 21.49 9.39
N ILE A 201 -10.38 20.73 8.32
CA ILE A 201 -10.73 19.31 8.22
C ILE A 201 -9.66 18.43 8.89
N THR A 202 -8.46 18.96 9.04
CA THR A 202 -7.33 18.35 9.76
C THR A 202 -6.90 19.25 10.89
N ALA A 203 -6.63 18.67 12.06
CA ALA A 203 -6.09 19.37 13.21
C ALA A 203 -4.57 19.60 13.07
#